data_fd5522dea337a17a3794cea3ec401efc
#
_entry.id   fd5522dea337a17a3794cea3ec401efc
#
_cell.length_a   1.000
_cell.length_b   1.000
_cell.length_c   1.000
_cell.angle_alpha   90.00
_cell.angle_beta   90.00
_cell.angle_gamma   90.00
#
_symmetry.space_group_name_H-M   'P 1'
#
loop_
_entity.id
_entity.type
_entity.pdbx_description
1 polymer ?
#
loop_
_entity_poly.entity_id
_entity_poly.type
_entity_poly.pdbx_seq_one_letter_code
_entity_poly.pdbx_strand_id
1 'polypeptide(L)'
;MLVSTFGIEDDRTPYVFSMPPHVDAEGEEIAARVSVRPFGKDSRDASINMSIDEAEELARQLVAVVTDARKGRFSEHGVQVAEDMRLQDLKEAWLILGIEDLNNGE
;
A
#
# COMPACT_ATOMS: atom_id res chain seq x y z
N MET A 1 -6.90 4.25 7.29
CA MET A 1 -5.83 3.44 6.66
C MET A 1 -4.52 4.20 6.76
N LEU A 2 -3.50 3.53 7.20
CA LEU A 2 -2.17 4.11 7.31
C LEU A 2 -1.44 4.00 5.96
N VAL A 3 -1.00 5.13 5.43
CA VAL A 3 -0.29 5.20 4.15
C VAL A 3 1.13 5.71 4.42
N SER A 4 2.11 4.98 3.92
CA SER A 4 3.52 5.34 4.07
C SER A 4 4.08 5.78 2.72
N THR A 5 4.62 7.00 2.66
CA THR A 5 5.21 7.58 1.46
C THR A 5 6.50 8.29 1.84
N PHE A 6 7.61 7.89 1.23
CA PHE A 6 8.93 8.46 1.53
C PHE A 6 9.29 8.45 3.03
N GLY A 7 8.87 7.38 3.73
CA GLY A 7 9.11 7.25 5.16
C GLY A 7 8.17 8.06 6.06
N ILE A 8 7.22 8.75 5.48
CA ILE A 8 6.17 9.47 6.21
C ILE A 8 4.91 8.61 6.21
N GLU A 9 4.38 8.36 7.40
CA GLU A 9 3.13 7.62 7.55
C GLU A 9 2.00 8.61 7.85
N ASP A 10 0.86 8.41 7.21
CA ASP A 10 -0.30 9.25 7.35
C ASP A 10 -1.55 8.38 7.37
N ASP A 11 -2.44 8.65 8.32
CA ASP A 11 -3.68 7.90 8.46
C ASP A 11 -4.74 8.51 7.55
N ARG A 12 -5.09 7.80 6.48
CA ARG A 12 -6.04 8.25 5.49
C ARG A 12 -7.04 7.16 5.14
N THR A 13 -8.22 7.58 4.73
CA THR A 13 -9.27 6.67 4.29
C THR A 13 -9.20 6.54 2.77
N PRO A 14 -8.99 5.33 2.24
CA PRO A 14 -8.97 5.14 0.79
C PRO A 14 -10.35 5.36 0.19
N TYR A 15 -10.37 5.76 -1.06
CA TYR A 15 -11.59 5.98 -1.82
C TYR A 15 -11.51 5.21 -3.14
N VAL A 16 -12.57 4.50 -3.47
CA VAL A 16 -12.66 3.71 -4.70
C VAL A 16 -13.92 4.14 -5.45
N PHE A 17 -13.77 4.36 -6.75
CA PHE A 17 -14.92 4.73 -7.59
C PHE A 17 -14.75 4.17 -9.00
N SER A 18 -15.86 4.12 -9.73
CA SER A 18 -15.87 3.69 -11.11
C SER A 18 -16.09 4.89 -12.03
N MET A 19 -15.49 4.83 -13.22
CA MET A 19 -15.66 5.82 -14.26
C MET A 19 -16.29 5.16 -15.48
N PRO A 20 -17.31 5.80 -16.10
CA PRO A 20 -17.89 5.28 -17.33
C PRO A 20 -16.90 5.44 -18.49
N PRO A 21 -17.16 4.76 -19.63
CA PRO A 21 -16.39 5.03 -20.85
C PRO A 21 -16.49 6.50 -21.20
N HIS A 22 -15.39 7.08 -21.64
CA HIS A 22 -15.35 8.50 -21.99
C HIS A 22 -14.26 8.75 -23.01
N VAL A 23 -14.25 9.97 -23.53
CA VAL A 23 -13.24 10.42 -24.48
C VAL A 23 -12.31 11.37 -23.73
N ASP A 24 -11.00 11.15 -23.85
CA ASP A 24 -10.04 12.03 -23.20
C ASP A 24 -9.80 13.33 -23.99
N ALA A 25 -8.92 14.18 -23.48
CA ALA A 25 -8.62 15.47 -24.09
C ALA A 25 -7.98 15.35 -25.48
N GLU A 26 -7.39 14.18 -25.78
CA GLU A 26 -6.72 13.90 -27.05
C GLU A 26 -7.64 13.22 -28.06
N GLY A 27 -8.90 13.01 -27.73
CA GLY A 27 -9.88 12.38 -28.57
C GLY A 27 -9.87 10.86 -28.58
N GLU A 28 -9.12 10.23 -27.68
CA GLU A 28 -9.09 8.78 -27.57
C GLU A 28 -10.23 8.25 -26.70
N GLU A 29 -10.80 7.14 -27.11
CA GLU A 29 -11.83 6.46 -26.33
C GLU A 29 -11.18 5.69 -25.18
N ILE A 30 -11.63 6.00 -23.97
CA ILE A 30 -11.18 5.33 -22.75
C ILE A 30 -12.32 4.44 -22.27
N ALA A 31 -12.04 3.15 -22.11
CA ALA A 31 -13.01 2.19 -21.58
C ALA A 31 -13.33 2.48 -20.11
N ALA A 32 -14.44 1.93 -19.64
CA ALA A 32 -14.81 2.02 -18.24
C ALA A 32 -13.68 1.51 -17.35
N ARG A 33 -13.45 2.19 -16.23
CA ARG A 33 -12.33 1.91 -15.31
C ARG A 33 -12.76 2.00 -13.87
N VAL A 34 -11.94 1.40 -13.02
CA VAL A 34 -12.01 1.56 -11.56
C VAL A 34 -10.77 2.33 -11.13
N SER A 35 -10.97 3.30 -10.25
CA SER A 35 -9.89 4.10 -9.70
C SER A 35 -9.81 3.91 -8.19
N VAL A 36 -8.59 3.74 -7.69
CA VAL A 36 -8.31 3.67 -6.25
C VAL A 36 -7.46 4.87 -5.87
N ARG A 37 -7.94 5.65 -4.91
CA ARG A 37 -7.21 6.79 -4.35
C ARG A 37 -6.84 6.46 -2.91
N PRO A 38 -5.60 6.03 -2.65
CA PRO A 38 -5.21 5.61 -1.30
C PRO A 38 -5.21 6.76 -0.29
N PHE A 39 -5.03 8.00 -0.74
CA PHE A 39 -5.00 9.16 0.14
C PHE A 39 -6.37 9.85 0.32
N GLY A 40 -7.43 9.28 -0.25
CA GLY A 40 -8.77 9.79 -0.08
C GLY A 40 -9.36 10.41 -1.34
N LYS A 41 -10.67 10.70 -1.25
CA LYS A 41 -11.47 11.18 -2.38
C LYS A 41 -10.93 12.45 -3.02
N ASP A 42 -10.50 13.40 -2.21
CA ASP A 42 -10.11 14.72 -2.66
C ASP A 42 -8.61 14.86 -2.94
N SER A 43 -7.84 13.83 -2.62
CA SER A 43 -6.41 13.84 -2.87
C SER A 43 -6.11 13.50 -4.33
N ARG A 44 -5.17 14.25 -4.92
CA ARG A 44 -4.67 14.00 -6.28
C ARG A 44 -3.24 13.47 -6.27
N ASP A 45 -2.68 13.21 -5.10
CA ASP A 45 -1.28 12.81 -4.96
C ASP A 45 -1.00 11.40 -5.48
N ALA A 46 -2.00 10.53 -5.40
CA ALA A 46 -1.87 9.17 -5.92
C ALA A 46 -3.21 8.68 -6.44
N SER A 47 -3.17 7.97 -7.55
CA SER A 47 -4.35 7.35 -8.14
C SER A 47 -3.90 6.13 -8.91
N ILE A 48 -4.58 5.01 -8.68
CA ILE A 48 -4.34 3.77 -9.42
C ILE A 48 -5.57 3.50 -10.26
N ASN A 49 -5.41 3.56 -11.57
CA ASN A 49 -6.49 3.29 -12.52
C ASN A 49 -6.32 1.89 -13.09
N MET A 50 -7.39 1.15 -13.17
CA MET A 50 -7.36 -0.22 -13.65
C MET A 50 -8.62 -0.55 -14.45
N SER A 51 -8.53 -1.58 -15.27
CA SER A 51 -9.70 -2.11 -15.96
C SER A 51 -10.66 -2.75 -14.96
N ILE A 52 -11.90 -2.98 -15.40
CA ILE A 52 -12.88 -3.69 -14.56
C ILE A 52 -12.39 -5.08 -14.20
N ASP A 53 -11.79 -5.79 -15.15
CA ASP A 53 -11.28 -7.14 -14.92
C ASP A 53 -10.11 -7.15 -13.92
N GLU A 54 -9.21 -6.20 -14.04
CA GLU A 54 -8.10 -6.04 -13.09
C GLU A 54 -8.63 -5.72 -11.69
N ALA A 55 -9.63 -4.86 -11.59
CA ALA A 55 -10.25 -4.51 -10.32
C ALA A 55 -10.94 -5.72 -9.68
N GLU A 56 -11.60 -6.54 -10.47
CA GLU A 56 -12.23 -7.76 -10.00
C GLU A 56 -11.20 -8.76 -9.46
N GLU A 57 -10.07 -8.92 -10.15
CA GLU A 57 -8.99 -9.78 -9.69
C GLU A 57 -8.36 -9.25 -8.40
N LEU A 58 -8.15 -7.93 -8.31
CA LEU A 58 -7.65 -7.31 -7.09
C LEU A 58 -8.61 -7.55 -5.92
N ALA A 59 -9.92 -7.42 -6.15
CA ALA A 59 -10.92 -7.67 -5.13
C ALA A 59 -10.86 -9.11 -4.63
N ARG A 60 -10.70 -10.08 -5.53
CA ARG A 60 -10.55 -11.49 -5.14
C ARG A 60 -9.32 -11.71 -4.27
N GLN A 61 -8.19 -11.12 -4.64
CA GLN A 61 -6.96 -11.23 -3.85
C GLN A 61 -7.12 -10.59 -2.48
N LEU A 62 -7.74 -9.42 -2.41
CA LEU A 62 -7.98 -8.74 -1.15
C LEU A 62 -8.86 -9.57 -0.22
N VAL A 63 -9.95 -10.13 -0.73
CA VAL A 63 -10.84 -10.97 0.08
C VAL A 63 -10.11 -12.20 0.60
N ALA A 64 -9.33 -12.86 -0.25
CA ALA A 64 -8.58 -14.05 0.14
C ALA A 64 -7.56 -13.74 1.25
N VAL A 65 -6.79 -12.66 1.07
CA VAL A 65 -5.77 -12.25 2.04
C VAL A 65 -6.40 -11.83 3.36
N VAL A 66 -7.49 -11.08 3.32
CA VAL A 66 -8.21 -10.65 4.54
C VAL A 66 -8.78 -11.86 5.28
N THR A 67 -9.37 -12.80 4.55
CA THR A 67 -9.93 -14.03 5.13
C THR A 67 -8.85 -14.82 5.86
N ASP A 68 -7.70 -15.01 5.22
CA ASP A 68 -6.59 -15.73 5.81
C ASP A 68 -5.99 -14.99 7.01
N ALA A 69 -5.80 -13.69 6.89
CA ALA A 69 -5.23 -12.86 7.96
C ALA A 69 -6.09 -12.92 9.23
N ARG A 70 -7.42 -12.89 9.08
CA ARG A 70 -8.34 -13.00 10.22
C ARG A 70 -8.25 -14.35 10.94
N LYS A 71 -7.78 -15.38 10.24
CA LYS A 71 -7.53 -16.71 10.79
C LYS A 71 -6.09 -16.87 11.29
N GLY A 72 -5.28 -15.84 11.27
CA GLY A 72 -3.88 -15.89 11.64
C GLY A 72 -2.98 -16.56 10.61
N ARG A 73 -3.43 -16.66 9.37
CA ARG A 73 -2.66 -17.25 8.27
C ARG A 73 -2.05 -16.13 7.44
N PHE A 74 -0.73 -16.12 7.36
CA PHE A 74 -0.01 -15.09 6.62
C PHE A 74 0.89 -15.74 5.58
N SER A 75 1.12 -15.05 4.47
CA SER A 75 2.02 -15.54 3.43
C SER A 75 3.47 -15.51 3.92
N GLU A 76 4.31 -16.38 3.37
CA GLU A 76 5.75 -16.37 3.66
C GLU A 76 6.36 -15.00 3.34
N HIS A 77 5.94 -14.42 2.23
CA HIS A 77 6.41 -13.09 1.84
C HIS A 77 6.03 -12.03 2.87
N GLY A 78 4.78 -12.04 3.35
CA GLY A 78 4.32 -11.09 4.37
C GLY A 78 5.08 -11.25 5.69
N VAL A 79 5.35 -12.48 6.10
CA VAL A 79 6.15 -12.75 7.31
C VAL A 79 7.56 -12.20 7.14
N GLN A 80 8.18 -12.38 5.98
CA GLN A 80 9.52 -11.86 5.69
C GLN A 80 9.54 -10.33 5.72
N VAL A 81 8.55 -9.69 5.11
CA VAL A 81 8.46 -8.22 5.12
C VAL A 81 8.34 -7.69 6.54
N ALA A 82 7.50 -8.31 7.36
CA ALA A 82 7.32 -7.91 8.76
C ALA A 82 8.63 -8.04 9.55
N GLU A 83 9.37 -9.12 9.33
CA GLU A 83 10.68 -9.32 9.97
C GLU A 83 11.68 -8.26 9.53
N ASP A 84 11.73 -7.95 8.26
CA ASP A 84 12.62 -6.92 7.73
C ASP A 84 12.30 -5.54 8.32
N MET A 85 11.02 -5.22 8.47
CA MET A 85 10.59 -3.97 9.09
C MET A 85 10.99 -3.92 10.56
N ARG A 86 10.82 -5.02 11.28
CA ARG A 86 11.24 -5.11 12.68
C ARG A 86 12.73 -4.87 12.85
N LEU A 87 13.54 -5.48 11.99
CA LEU A 87 15.00 -5.30 12.01
C LEU A 87 15.38 -3.86 11.69
N GLN A 88 14.68 -3.24 10.76
CA GLN A 88 14.91 -1.84 10.42
C GLN A 88 14.61 -0.93 11.61
N ASP A 89 13.50 -1.16 12.29
CA ASP A 89 13.11 -0.38 13.47
C ASP A 89 14.15 -0.51 14.60
N LEU A 90 14.66 -1.71 14.84
CA LEU A 90 15.70 -1.95 15.83
C LEU A 90 16.98 -1.21 15.47
N LYS A 91 17.36 -1.23 14.20
CA LYS A 91 18.56 -0.55 13.73
C LYS A 91 18.45 0.96 13.92
N GLU A 92 17.30 1.54 13.62
CA GLU A 92 17.05 2.96 13.84
C GLU A 92 17.11 3.32 15.33
N ALA A 93 16.52 2.50 16.17
CA ALA A 93 16.57 2.71 17.62
C ALA A 93 18.00 2.68 18.14
N TRP A 94 18.83 1.77 17.64
CA TRP A 94 20.24 1.69 18.02
C TRP A 94 21.01 2.94 17.61
N LEU A 95 20.74 3.47 16.43
CA LEU A 95 21.36 4.72 15.96
C LEU A 95 20.97 5.89 16.86
N ILE A 96 19.71 5.99 17.23
CA ILE A 96 19.20 7.06 18.10
C ILE A 96 19.82 6.98 19.49
N LEU A 97 19.98 5.77 20.03
CA LEU A 97 20.49 5.57 21.37
C LEU A 97 22.02 5.51 21.44
N GLY A 98 22.70 5.50 20.29
CA GLY A 98 24.15 5.41 20.25
C GLY A 98 24.71 4.03 20.60
N ILE A 99 23.89 3.01 20.62
CA ILE A 99 24.29 1.64 20.98
C ILE A 99 25.32 1.11 19.97
N GLU A 100 25.27 1.59 18.76
CA GLU A 100 26.19 1.21 17.70
C GLU A 100 27.64 1.45 18.09
N ASP A 101 27.90 2.49 18.85
CA ASP A 101 29.25 2.81 19.35
C ASP A 101 29.79 1.72 20.29
N LEU A 102 28.90 1.08 21.04
CA LEU A 102 29.28 -0.01 21.92
C LEU A 102 29.75 -1.22 21.14
N ASN A 103 29.15 -1.47 20.00
CA ASN A 103 29.55 -2.57 19.12
C ASN A 103 30.87 -2.27 18.41
N ASN A 104 31.09 -1.01 18.06
CA ASN A 104 32.29 -0.58 17.37
C ASN A 104 33.50 -0.47 18.30
N GLY A 105 33.26 -0.38 19.59
CA GLY A 105 34.31 -0.35 20.60
C GLY A 105 34.89 -1.70 20.92
N GLU A 106 34.34 -2.71 20.38
CA GLU A 106 34.81 -4.08 20.54
C GLU A 106 35.85 -4.44 19.43
#